data_b313de3188dcb7d5d0085ad7ba5713b1
#
_entry.id   b313de3188dcb7d5d0085ad7ba5713b1
#
_cell.length_a   1.000
_cell.length_b   1.000
_cell.length_c   1.000
_cell.angle_alpha   90.00
_cell.angle_beta   90.00
_cell.angle_gamma   90.00
#
_symmetry.space_group_name_H-M   'P 1'
#
loop_
_entity.id
_entity.type
_entity.pdbx_description
1 polymer ?
#
loop_
_entity_poly.entity_id
_entity_poly.type
_entity_poly.pdbx_seq_one_letter_code
_entity_poly.pdbx_strand_id
1 'polypeptide(L)'
;MKILTFFSLLATLAGCDRYQVTLNERAIYSPPVVFTDYAISDAALRTCIGQAIEDHAILEAEQLERLNCSYAGIRDLAGLGRFTQLKVVNFSNNALQNIRPLMFFGALETVNLSNNSKLFCIELNTLETLVVKELIRPETCR
;
A
#
# COMPACT_ATOMS: atom_id res chain seq x y z
N MET A 1 3.77 8.45 61.05
CA MET A 1 2.94 7.85 59.98
C MET A 1 3.53 8.28 58.64
N LYS A 2 4.36 7.39 58.00
CA LYS A 2 5.07 7.71 56.75
C LYS A 2 4.25 7.18 55.58
N ILE A 3 3.78 8.10 54.75
CA ILE A 3 3.05 7.78 53.51
C ILE A 3 4.11 7.50 52.44
N LEU A 4 4.25 6.23 52.03
CA LEU A 4 5.03 5.84 50.87
C LEU A 4 4.19 6.12 49.62
N THR A 5 4.51 7.16 48.85
CA THR A 5 4.01 7.38 47.53
C THR A 5 4.68 6.42 46.54
N PHE A 6 3.93 5.41 46.12
CA PHE A 6 4.33 4.53 45.02
C PHE A 6 4.24 5.31 43.69
N PHE A 7 5.37 5.74 43.16
CA PHE A 7 5.46 6.29 41.81
C PHE A 7 5.45 5.11 40.84
N SER A 8 4.28 4.84 40.24
CA SER A 8 4.14 3.86 39.16
C SER A 8 4.78 4.41 37.89
N LEU A 9 5.98 3.94 37.60
CA LEU A 9 6.70 4.22 36.34
C LEU A 9 6.03 3.41 35.23
N LEU A 10 5.09 4.05 34.53
CA LEU A 10 4.49 3.50 33.31
C LEU A 10 5.55 3.60 32.19
N ALA A 11 6.32 2.53 32.00
CA ALA A 11 7.20 2.42 30.84
C ALA A 11 6.34 2.28 29.58
N THR A 12 6.22 3.34 28.81
CA THR A 12 5.68 3.30 27.44
C THR A 12 6.68 2.50 26.59
N LEU A 13 6.31 1.27 26.26
CA LEU A 13 6.99 0.48 25.24
C LEU A 13 6.66 1.10 23.87
N ALA A 14 7.43 2.12 23.49
CA ALA A 14 7.49 2.55 22.11
C ALA A 14 8.18 1.41 21.35
N GLY A 15 7.41 0.63 20.61
CA GLY A 15 7.93 -0.44 19.77
C GLY A 15 8.90 0.16 18.74
N CYS A 16 10.17 -0.21 18.82
CA CYS A 16 11.14 0.11 17.78
C CYS A 16 10.96 -0.94 16.68
N ASP A 17 10.34 -0.55 15.55
CA ASP A 17 10.16 -1.41 14.37
C ASP A 17 11.48 -1.80 13.68
N ARG A 18 12.61 -1.24 14.14
CA ARG A 18 13.94 -1.54 13.61
C ARG A 18 14.89 -1.84 14.76
N TYR A 19 15.05 -3.10 15.07
CA TYR A 19 16.05 -3.53 16.04
C TYR A 19 17.18 -4.30 15.35
N GLN A 20 18.40 -4.01 15.77
CA GLN A 20 19.59 -4.72 15.35
C GLN A 20 20.00 -5.67 16.48
N VAL A 21 20.12 -6.95 16.18
CA VAL A 21 20.59 -7.93 17.17
C VAL A 21 22.11 -8.03 17.09
N THR A 22 22.79 -7.77 18.20
CA THR A 22 24.25 -7.88 18.29
C THR A 22 24.64 -8.97 19.29
N LEU A 23 25.68 -9.71 18.98
CA LEU A 23 26.35 -10.65 19.89
C LEU A 23 27.85 -10.30 19.95
N ASN A 24 28.37 -10.00 21.13
CA ASN A 24 29.75 -9.54 21.30
C ASN A 24 30.13 -8.39 20.37
N GLU A 25 29.26 -7.35 20.30
CA GLU A 25 29.41 -6.16 19.46
C GLU A 25 29.35 -6.45 17.93
N ARG A 26 29.13 -7.68 17.51
CA ARG A 26 28.88 -8.03 16.11
C ARG A 26 27.39 -8.07 15.83
N ALA A 27 26.96 -7.31 14.82
CA ALA A 27 25.59 -7.41 14.32
C ALA A 27 25.37 -8.79 13.72
N ILE A 28 24.46 -9.58 14.31
CA ILE A 28 24.05 -10.90 13.80
C ILE A 28 22.74 -10.83 13.03
N TYR A 29 22.02 -9.71 13.15
CA TYR A 29 20.83 -9.39 12.36
C TYR A 29 20.71 -7.88 12.20
N SER A 30 20.51 -7.44 10.96
CA SER A 30 20.08 -6.09 10.61
C SER A 30 18.86 -6.23 9.69
N PRO A 31 17.75 -5.55 9.98
CA PRO A 31 16.60 -5.58 9.10
C PRO A 31 17.01 -5.07 7.71
N PRO A 32 16.47 -5.62 6.62
CA PRO A 32 16.76 -5.15 5.27
C PRO A 32 16.31 -3.70 5.11
N VAL A 33 17.06 -2.93 4.34
CA VAL A 33 16.67 -1.58 3.95
C VAL A 33 15.65 -1.71 2.82
N VAL A 34 14.37 -1.53 3.14
CA VAL A 34 13.28 -1.61 2.16
C VAL A 34 13.29 -0.42 1.19
N PHE A 35 12.63 -0.60 0.05
CA PHE A 35 12.49 0.43 -0.98
C PHE A 35 11.72 1.65 -0.47
N THR A 36 12.27 2.85 -0.67
CA THR A 36 11.67 4.13 -0.21
C THR A 36 11.65 5.22 -1.28
N ASP A 37 12.20 4.97 -2.48
CA ASP A 37 12.29 5.97 -3.55
C ASP A 37 11.01 6.04 -4.38
N TYR A 38 9.93 6.56 -3.78
CA TYR A 38 8.66 6.83 -4.46
C TYR A 38 7.95 8.05 -3.90
N ALA A 39 7.21 8.74 -4.76
CA ALA A 39 6.42 9.92 -4.41
C ALA A 39 4.94 9.66 -4.67
N ILE A 40 4.17 9.53 -3.61
CA ILE A 40 2.72 9.33 -3.63
C ILE A 40 2.05 10.49 -2.91
N SER A 41 1.18 11.22 -3.59
CA SER A 41 0.51 12.40 -3.04
C SER A 41 -0.60 12.03 -2.06
N ASP A 42 -1.40 11.01 -2.38
CA ASP A 42 -2.47 10.51 -1.51
C ASP A 42 -1.87 9.80 -0.29
N ALA A 43 -2.17 10.32 0.92
CA ALA A 43 -1.59 9.81 2.15
C ALA A 43 -2.02 8.38 2.47
N ALA A 44 -3.27 8.02 2.13
CA ALA A 44 -3.80 6.68 2.35
C ALA A 44 -3.13 5.65 1.43
N LEU A 45 -2.96 6.00 0.14
CA LEU A 45 -2.23 5.18 -0.82
C LEU A 45 -0.76 5.01 -0.40
N ARG A 46 -0.11 6.11 0.00
CA ARG A 46 1.28 6.07 0.47
C ARG A 46 1.46 5.14 1.68
N THR A 47 0.54 5.21 2.65
CA THR A 47 0.56 4.32 3.82
C THR A 47 0.37 2.86 3.43
N CYS A 48 -0.59 2.56 2.55
CA CYS A 48 -0.83 1.20 2.07
C CYS A 48 0.38 0.62 1.32
N ILE A 49 0.99 1.40 0.43
CA ILE A 49 2.19 0.97 -0.30
C ILE A 49 3.37 0.76 0.64
N GLY A 50 3.59 1.69 1.59
CA GLY A 50 4.63 1.54 2.60
C GLY A 50 4.49 0.25 3.40
N GLN A 51 3.27 -0.05 3.85
CA GLN A 51 2.99 -1.30 4.56
C GLN A 51 3.26 -2.54 3.69
N ALA A 52 2.82 -2.53 2.43
CA ALA A 52 3.07 -3.64 1.52
C ALA A 52 4.58 -3.86 1.25
N ILE A 53 5.34 -2.77 1.15
CA ILE A 53 6.80 -2.82 0.99
C ILE A 53 7.47 -3.43 2.22
N GLU A 54 7.06 -3.05 3.43
CA GLU A 54 7.59 -3.57 4.68
C GLU A 54 7.20 -5.05 4.88
N ASP A 55 5.92 -5.39 4.71
CA ASP A 55 5.39 -6.75 4.91
C ASP A 55 6.05 -7.79 3.98
N HIS A 56 6.42 -7.37 2.76
CA HIS A 56 7.03 -8.25 1.77
C HIS A 56 8.53 -8.04 1.60
N ALA A 57 9.15 -7.20 2.45
CA ALA A 57 10.57 -6.86 2.39
C ALA A 57 11.02 -6.46 0.97
N ILE A 58 10.23 -5.61 0.29
CA ILE A 58 10.49 -5.14 -1.08
C ILE A 58 11.72 -4.23 -1.08
N LEU A 59 12.72 -4.57 -1.88
CA LEU A 59 13.98 -3.83 -2.01
C LEU A 59 14.01 -2.93 -3.25
N GLU A 60 13.23 -3.27 -4.28
CA GLU A 60 13.13 -2.55 -5.55
C GLU A 60 11.67 -2.43 -6.00
N ALA A 61 11.31 -1.35 -6.66
CA ALA A 61 9.92 -1.07 -7.08
C ALA A 61 9.32 -2.20 -7.95
N GLU A 62 10.17 -2.83 -8.76
CA GLU A 62 9.81 -3.88 -9.71
C GLU A 62 9.38 -5.19 -9.04
N GLN A 63 9.69 -5.39 -7.76
CA GLN A 63 9.30 -6.56 -6.98
C GLN A 63 7.84 -6.48 -6.50
N LEU A 64 7.23 -5.28 -6.49
CA LEU A 64 5.84 -5.11 -6.08
C LEU A 64 4.89 -5.48 -7.23
N GLU A 65 4.50 -6.76 -7.28
CA GLU A 65 3.56 -7.28 -8.29
C GLU A 65 2.10 -7.31 -7.80
N ARG A 66 1.88 -7.32 -6.50
CA ARG A 66 0.54 -7.44 -5.90
C ARG A 66 0.35 -6.37 -4.84
N LEU A 67 -0.76 -5.64 -4.92
CA LEU A 67 -1.09 -4.58 -3.98
C LEU A 67 -2.56 -4.67 -3.54
N ASN A 68 -2.78 -4.81 -2.24
CA ASN A 68 -4.11 -4.78 -1.67
C ASN A 68 -4.29 -3.57 -0.76
N CYS A 69 -5.02 -2.58 -1.23
CA CYS A 69 -5.35 -1.35 -0.53
C CYS A 69 -6.87 -1.18 -0.37
N SER A 70 -7.60 -2.26 -0.12
CA SER A 70 -9.04 -2.18 0.13
C SER A 70 -9.33 -1.45 1.45
N TYR A 71 -10.44 -0.70 1.50
CA TYR A 71 -10.87 0.06 2.68
C TYR A 71 -9.86 1.09 3.23
N ALA A 72 -8.94 1.57 2.40
CA ALA A 72 -7.88 2.47 2.84
C ALA A 72 -8.29 3.96 2.85
N GLY A 73 -9.39 4.32 2.19
CA GLY A 73 -9.83 5.72 2.06
C GLY A 73 -9.12 6.49 0.93
N ILE A 74 -8.55 5.79 -0.03
CA ILE A 74 -7.78 6.33 -1.16
C ILE A 74 -8.71 7.11 -2.09
N ARG A 75 -8.21 8.26 -2.58
CA ARG A 75 -8.93 9.14 -3.52
C ARG A 75 -8.20 9.31 -4.84
N ASP A 76 -6.88 9.17 -4.84
CA ASP A 76 -6.04 9.38 -6.01
C ASP A 76 -4.93 8.32 -6.08
N LEU A 77 -4.62 7.90 -7.32
CA LEU A 77 -3.57 6.91 -7.61
C LEU A 77 -2.30 7.56 -8.21
N ALA A 78 -2.18 8.89 -8.15
CA ALA A 78 -1.01 9.59 -8.68
C ALA A 78 0.28 9.12 -7.98
N GLY A 79 1.30 8.84 -8.78
CA GLY A 79 2.58 8.30 -8.33
C GLY A 79 2.66 6.77 -8.34
N LEU A 80 1.55 6.05 -8.50
CA LEU A 80 1.54 4.58 -8.55
C LEU A 80 2.41 4.03 -9.70
N GLY A 81 2.58 4.79 -10.79
CA GLY A 81 3.36 4.40 -11.96
C GLY A 81 4.84 4.08 -11.69
N ARG A 82 5.36 4.37 -10.48
CA ARG A 82 6.69 3.93 -10.06
C ARG A 82 6.81 2.40 -9.96
N PHE A 83 5.70 1.71 -9.70
CA PHE A 83 5.62 0.26 -9.51
C PHE A 83 5.16 -0.44 -10.79
N THR A 84 5.97 -0.40 -11.83
CA THR A 84 5.62 -0.81 -13.22
C THR A 84 5.25 -2.28 -13.39
N GLN A 85 5.62 -3.14 -12.45
CA GLN A 85 5.37 -4.58 -12.49
C GLN A 85 4.10 -5.02 -11.74
N LEU A 86 3.25 -4.09 -11.34
CA LEU A 86 1.97 -4.42 -10.73
C LEU A 86 1.10 -5.25 -11.69
N LYS A 87 0.66 -6.42 -11.22
CA LYS A 87 -0.20 -7.37 -11.93
C LYS A 87 -1.57 -7.50 -11.30
N VAL A 88 -1.62 -7.53 -9.98
CA VAL A 88 -2.86 -7.70 -9.22
C VAL A 88 -3.03 -6.54 -8.26
N VAL A 89 -4.09 -5.76 -8.43
CA VAL A 89 -4.40 -4.63 -7.55
C VAL A 89 -5.82 -4.71 -7.02
N ASN A 90 -5.97 -4.48 -5.74
CA ASN A 90 -7.27 -4.36 -5.08
C ASN A 90 -7.40 -2.98 -4.43
N PHE A 91 -8.22 -2.15 -5.03
CA PHE A 91 -8.61 -0.83 -4.52
C PHE A 91 -10.09 -0.76 -4.16
N SER A 92 -10.73 -1.88 -3.88
CA SER A 92 -12.15 -1.91 -3.51
C SER A 92 -12.44 -1.08 -2.24
N ASN A 93 -13.67 -0.60 -2.14
CA ASN A 93 -14.14 0.14 -0.95
C ASN A 93 -13.29 1.39 -0.64
N ASN A 94 -13.00 2.16 -1.67
CA ASN A 94 -12.28 3.43 -1.58
C ASN A 94 -13.15 4.59 -2.13
N ALA A 95 -12.58 5.77 -2.23
CA ALA A 95 -13.25 6.96 -2.75
C ALA A 95 -12.57 7.51 -4.01
N LEU A 96 -12.10 6.59 -4.88
CA LEU A 96 -11.39 6.94 -6.11
C LEU A 96 -12.27 7.78 -7.03
N GLN A 97 -11.65 8.79 -7.62
CA GLN A 97 -12.28 9.69 -8.59
C GLN A 97 -11.63 9.57 -9.97
N ASN A 98 -10.42 9.04 -10.05
CA ASN A 98 -9.64 8.93 -11.27
C ASN A 98 -8.81 7.63 -11.24
N ILE A 99 -8.87 6.88 -12.33
CA ILE A 99 -8.12 5.62 -12.49
C ILE A 99 -7.13 5.68 -13.65
N ARG A 100 -6.92 6.86 -14.24
CA ARG A 100 -5.99 7.03 -15.38
C ARG A 100 -4.59 6.47 -15.10
N PRO A 101 -4.01 6.57 -13.89
CA PRO A 101 -2.72 5.94 -13.63
C PRO A 101 -2.69 4.45 -13.94
N LEU A 102 -3.82 3.73 -13.81
CA LEU A 102 -3.88 2.29 -14.12
C LEU A 102 -3.77 2.00 -15.62
N MET A 103 -4.09 2.95 -16.48
CA MET A 103 -4.05 2.76 -17.95
C MET A 103 -2.62 2.67 -18.52
N PHE A 104 -1.62 3.00 -17.73
CA PHE A 104 -0.21 2.97 -18.15
C PHE A 104 0.51 1.68 -17.73
N PHE A 105 -0.17 0.76 -17.06
CA PHE A 105 0.39 -0.53 -16.66
C PHE A 105 0.17 -1.58 -17.76
N GLY A 106 1.25 -2.06 -18.36
CA GLY A 106 1.18 -3.09 -19.40
C GLY A 106 1.02 -4.52 -18.88
N ALA A 107 1.10 -4.74 -17.58
CA ALA A 107 1.12 -6.07 -16.98
C ALA A 107 -0.10 -6.37 -16.07
N LEU A 108 -1.11 -5.48 -16.01
CA LEU A 108 -2.28 -5.69 -15.16
C LEU A 108 -3.08 -6.90 -15.59
N GLU A 109 -3.20 -7.86 -14.67
CA GLU A 109 -3.97 -9.08 -14.85
C GLU A 109 -5.35 -9.01 -14.19
N THR A 110 -5.38 -8.55 -12.93
CA THR A 110 -6.61 -8.45 -12.13
C THR A 110 -6.68 -7.13 -11.41
N VAL A 111 -7.80 -6.43 -11.59
CA VAL A 111 -8.06 -5.14 -10.97
C VAL A 111 -9.41 -5.15 -10.28
N ASN A 112 -9.44 -4.92 -8.97
CA ASN A 112 -10.69 -4.78 -8.23
C ASN A 112 -10.92 -3.31 -7.84
N LEU A 113 -11.98 -2.72 -8.42
CA LEU A 113 -12.43 -1.35 -8.17
C LEU A 113 -13.85 -1.30 -7.56
N SER A 114 -14.39 -2.42 -7.10
CA SER A 114 -15.73 -2.47 -6.51
C SER A 114 -15.90 -1.44 -5.40
N ASN A 115 -17.12 -0.92 -5.27
CA ASN A 115 -17.48 0.06 -4.23
C ASN A 115 -16.68 1.37 -4.28
N ASN A 116 -16.30 1.83 -5.49
CA ASN A 116 -15.79 3.17 -5.75
C ASN A 116 -16.85 3.96 -6.53
N SER A 117 -17.86 4.47 -5.84
CA SER A 117 -19.07 5.05 -6.43
C SER A 117 -18.87 6.35 -7.21
N LYS A 118 -17.68 6.95 -7.11
CA LYS A 118 -17.35 8.23 -7.78
C LYS A 118 -16.61 8.06 -9.12
N LEU A 119 -16.34 6.81 -9.53
CA LEU A 119 -15.66 6.54 -10.80
C LEU A 119 -16.59 6.74 -12.00
N PHE A 120 -16.02 7.25 -13.08
CA PHE A 120 -16.72 7.40 -14.36
C PHE A 120 -16.67 6.09 -15.15
N CYS A 121 -17.83 5.57 -15.56
CA CYS A 121 -17.93 4.29 -16.27
C CYS A 121 -17.17 4.25 -17.60
N ILE A 122 -17.02 5.39 -18.27
CA ILE A 122 -16.27 5.49 -19.53
C ILE A 122 -14.79 5.12 -19.37
N GLU A 123 -14.16 5.51 -18.24
CA GLU A 123 -12.77 5.17 -17.96
C GLU A 123 -12.60 3.67 -17.67
N LEU A 124 -13.60 3.05 -17.02
CA LEU A 124 -13.62 1.62 -16.76
C LEU A 124 -13.71 0.78 -18.04
N ASN A 125 -14.47 1.25 -19.04
CA ASN A 125 -14.55 0.58 -20.33
C ASN A 125 -13.19 0.54 -21.05
N THR A 126 -12.42 1.62 -20.94
CA THR A 126 -11.06 1.67 -21.49
C THR A 126 -10.12 0.75 -20.71
N LEU A 127 -10.17 0.78 -19.37
CA LEU A 127 -9.33 -0.06 -18.52
C LEU A 127 -9.60 -1.55 -18.77
N GLU A 128 -10.85 -1.95 -18.99
CA GLU A 128 -11.23 -3.34 -19.26
C GLU A 128 -10.52 -3.94 -20.48
N THR A 129 -10.24 -3.12 -21.50
CA THR A 129 -9.50 -3.57 -22.68
C THR A 129 -8.00 -3.81 -22.41
N LEU A 130 -7.47 -3.29 -21.31
CA LEU A 130 -6.07 -3.37 -20.94
C LEU A 130 -5.79 -4.47 -19.89
N VAL A 131 -6.80 -4.84 -19.10
CA VAL A 131 -6.69 -5.85 -18.05
C VAL A 131 -6.81 -7.25 -18.65
N VAL A 132 -5.83 -8.12 -18.36
CA VAL A 132 -5.69 -9.41 -19.07
C VAL A 132 -6.69 -10.46 -18.60
N LYS A 133 -7.02 -10.48 -17.28
CA LYS A 133 -7.85 -11.54 -16.70
C LYS A 133 -9.20 -11.04 -16.21
N GLU A 134 -9.22 -10.07 -15.29
CA GLU A 134 -10.46 -9.67 -14.65
C GLU A 134 -10.42 -8.21 -14.18
N LEU A 135 -11.48 -7.46 -14.54
CA LEU A 135 -11.81 -6.17 -13.95
C LEU A 135 -13.11 -6.27 -13.15
N ILE A 136 -13.01 -6.15 -11.82
CA ILE A 136 -14.18 -6.08 -10.95
C ILE A 136 -14.59 -4.61 -10.82
N ARG A 137 -15.73 -4.28 -11.42
CA ARG A 137 -16.25 -2.90 -11.55
C ARG A 137 -17.11 -2.51 -10.35
N PRO A 138 -17.27 -1.20 -10.05
CA PRO A 138 -18.31 -0.71 -9.16
C PRO A 138 -19.71 -1.07 -9.70
N GLU A 139 -20.66 -1.33 -8.80
CA GLU A 139 -22.05 -1.67 -9.21
C GLU A 139 -22.72 -0.58 -10.04
N THR A 140 -22.36 0.68 -9.80
CA THR A 140 -22.85 1.84 -10.58
C THR A 140 -22.44 1.82 -12.05
N CYS A 141 -21.51 0.94 -12.44
CA CYS A 141 -20.96 0.83 -13.80
C CYS A 141 -21.03 -0.60 -14.37
N ARG A 142 -21.96 -1.40 -13.87
CA ARG A 142 -22.29 -2.73 -14.43
C ARG A 142 -23.24 -2.63 -15.60
#